data_aa95a8fb615c0bbbf6c31fe020db0edb
#
_entry.id   aa95a8fb615c0bbbf6c31fe020db0edb
#
_cell.length_a   1.000
_cell.length_b   1.000
_cell.length_c   1.000
_cell.angle_alpha   90.00
_cell.angle_beta   90.00
_cell.angle_gamma   90.00
#
_symmetry.space_group_name_H-M   'P 1'
#
loop_
_entity.id
_entity.type
_entity.pdbx_description
1 polymer ?
#
loop_
_entity_poly.entity_id
_entity_poly.type
_entity_poly.pdbx_seq_one_letter_code
_entity_poly.pdbx_strand_id
1 'polypeptide(L)'
;MKPVTLVEPGKQVNIRMNKGMQKLTRAIIRVFDRYMPEPFAFGIVMTLAALVLTWWLTPASAEKVVMSWGNGLASLLPFITQVCLTILFAYALAHLGPVPAYLERLAGLPRTAQGAYAFVAVFAGCVSLIAWPLGTILGGLMARQVALAFRNRGQKVHYPLLGGAAFSGFVVWHMGYSGSAPLLVATQGNPMQEQLGGLLPVTQTTLATFNLVTIVLTLACVALVASLLAPADAELEEIEESNAVQDPGRENQERPLQGRSGPAYRLENSRWLTSFLGVLLIIYVANWFYSKGIQLDLNIVNWTFLAACLLLTRSASEFSQVLMQAGRAVVPTLLQYPLYAGIMGVMLNTGLVAQLADYFARIGTAETLPLIAFLSGGVINMFIPSGGAQWAVQGPAFLAAAETLGTAPELIVMGVAYGDQWTNIIHPFVVIPLLIMTGLPANKVLSYSFILFLVATVPLAGGLIVAGFW
;
A
#
# COMPACT_ATOMS: atom_id res chain seq x y z
N MET A 1 45.24 -19.42 -32.44
CA MET A 1 44.64 -18.78 -31.23
C MET A 1 44.12 -17.41 -31.64
N LYS A 2 42.80 -17.25 -31.73
CA LYS A 2 42.16 -15.94 -31.96
C LYS A 2 42.07 -15.22 -30.59
N PRO A 3 42.32 -13.92 -30.52
CA PRO A 3 42.22 -13.19 -29.25
C PRO A 3 40.76 -13.05 -28.85
N VAL A 4 40.48 -13.30 -27.57
CA VAL A 4 39.19 -13.06 -26.91
C VAL A 4 38.99 -11.55 -26.90
N THR A 5 38.00 -11.08 -27.65
CA THR A 5 37.57 -9.68 -27.64
C THR A 5 36.95 -9.39 -26.28
N LEU A 6 37.64 -8.58 -25.49
CA LEU A 6 37.11 -7.95 -24.27
C LEU A 6 35.90 -7.09 -24.64
N VAL A 7 34.75 -7.33 -23.96
CA VAL A 7 33.53 -6.54 -24.07
C VAL A 7 33.86 -5.11 -23.66
N GLU A 8 33.64 -4.16 -24.57
CA GLU A 8 33.81 -2.72 -24.29
C GLU A 8 32.93 -2.32 -23.06
N PRO A 9 33.47 -1.60 -22.09
CA PRO A 9 32.71 -1.08 -20.98
C PRO A 9 31.84 0.08 -21.47
N GLY A 10 30.55 -0.17 -21.72
CA GLY A 10 29.61 0.89 -22.12
C GLY A 10 28.37 0.44 -22.91
N LYS A 11 28.32 -0.78 -23.42
CA LYS A 11 27.09 -1.29 -24.05
C LYS A 11 26.10 -1.74 -22.98
N GLN A 12 25.16 -0.84 -22.60
CA GLN A 12 23.97 -1.21 -21.87
C GLN A 12 23.22 -2.28 -22.67
N VAL A 13 23.08 -3.48 -22.10
CA VAL A 13 22.19 -4.52 -22.62
C VAL A 13 20.76 -4.02 -22.38
N ASN A 14 20.23 -3.26 -23.33
CA ASN A 14 18.83 -2.86 -23.33
C ASN A 14 17.99 -4.10 -23.73
N ILE A 15 17.59 -4.88 -22.76
CA ILE A 15 16.58 -5.94 -22.96
C ILE A 15 15.26 -5.21 -23.19
N ARG A 16 14.90 -4.98 -24.44
CA ARG A 16 13.65 -4.36 -24.85
C ARG A 16 12.55 -5.41 -24.89
N MET A 17 11.34 -5.04 -24.41
CA MET A 17 10.14 -5.86 -24.57
C MET A 17 9.93 -6.32 -26.02
N ASN A 18 9.47 -7.56 -26.19
CA ASN A 18 8.98 -8.07 -27.48
C ASN A 18 7.83 -7.16 -27.98
N LYS A 19 7.74 -6.97 -29.31
CA LYS A 19 6.70 -6.16 -29.99
C LYS A 19 5.27 -6.54 -29.57
N GLY A 20 5.03 -7.83 -29.26
CA GLY A 20 3.73 -8.31 -28.75
C GLY A 20 3.39 -7.74 -27.38
N MET A 21 4.34 -7.79 -26.44
CA MET A 21 4.17 -7.27 -25.09
C MET A 21 3.98 -5.74 -25.08
N GLN A 22 4.70 -5.02 -25.96
CA GLN A 22 4.50 -3.57 -26.13
C GLN A 22 3.08 -3.25 -26.62
N LYS A 23 2.53 -4.04 -27.57
CA LYS A 23 1.14 -3.86 -28.04
C LYS A 23 0.13 -4.10 -26.91
N LEU A 24 0.33 -5.16 -26.13
CA LEU A 24 -0.54 -5.48 -24.97
C LEU A 24 -0.49 -4.38 -23.92
N THR A 25 0.72 -3.94 -23.52
CA THR A 25 0.90 -2.83 -22.57
C THR A 25 0.18 -1.56 -23.02
N ARG A 26 0.37 -1.16 -24.29
CA ARG A 26 -0.33 0.02 -24.85
C ARG A 26 -1.84 -0.18 -24.92
N ALA A 27 -2.33 -1.39 -25.15
CA ALA A 27 -3.77 -1.67 -25.14
C ALA A 27 -4.34 -1.50 -23.72
N ILE A 28 -3.66 -2.03 -22.71
CA ILE A 28 -4.05 -1.89 -21.29
C ILE A 28 -4.04 -0.41 -20.89
N ILE A 29 -2.95 0.33 -21.17
CA ILE A 29 -2.86 1.76 -20.85
C ILE A 29 -4.04 2.53 -21.48
N ARG A 30 -4.34 2.29 -22.79
CA ARG A 30 -5.48 2.93 -23.45
C ARG A 30 -6.84 2.60 -22.84
N VAL A 31 -7.01 1.38 -22.32
CA VAL A 31 -8.24 1.00 -21.62
C VAL A 31 -8.35 1.78 -20.32
N PHE A 32 -7.29 1.86 -19.53
CA PHE A 32 -7.29 2.64 -18.30
C PHE A 32 -7.48 4.14 -18.56
N ASP A 33 -6.78 4.72 -19.54
CA ASP A 33 -6.95 6.11 -19.90
C ASP A 33 -8.38 6.46 -20.33
N ARG A 34 -9.09 5.53 -20.95
CA ARG A 34 -10.45 5.75 -21.46
C ARG A 34 -11.55 5.45 -20.44
N TYR A 35 -11.37 4.42 -19.61
CA TYR A 35 -12.46 3.88 -18.78
C TYR A 35 -12.23 4.02 -17.29
N MET A 36 -11.01 4.33 -16.85
CA MET A 36 -10.72 4.49 -15.43
C MET A 36 -11.06 5.91 -14.98
N PRO A 37 -12.13 6.12 -14.21
CA PRO A 37 -12.45 7.42 -13.67
C PRO A 37 -11.48 7.78 -12.53
N GLU A 38 -11.49 9.04 -12.14
CA GLU A 38 -10.78 9.47 -10.93
C GLU A 38 -11.31 8.73 -9.68
N PRO A 39 -10.47 8.53 -8.65
CA PRO A 39 -10.80 7.73 -7.47
C PRO A 39 -12.11 8.13 -6.79
N PHE A 40 -12.45 9.41 -6.75
CA PHE A 40 -13.71 9.87 -6.16
C PHE A 40 -14.94 9.42 -6.97
N ALA A 41 -14.90 9.62 -8.29
CA ALA A 41 -15.96 9.15 -9.18
C ALA A 41 -16.09 7.63 -9.16
N PHE A 42 -14.95 6.91 -9.10
CA PHE A 42 -14.94 5.45 -8.92
C PHE A 42 -15.64 5.04 -7.62
N GLY A 43 -15.37 5.73 -6.51
CA GLY A 43 -16.04 5.48 -5.23
C GLY A 43 -17.57 5.62 -5.31
N ILE A 44 -18.07 6.62 -6.07
CA ILE A 44 -19.50 6.78 -6.31
C ILE A 44 -20.06 5.60 -7.13
N VAL A 45 -19.38 5.21 -8.22
CA VAL A 45 -19.80 4.06 -9.05
C VAL A 45 -19.83 2.78 -8.24
N MET A 46 -18.80 2.52 -7.42
CA MET A 46 -18.74 1.35 -6.54
C MET A 46 -19.83 1.39 -5.46
N THR A 47 -20.16 2.58 -4.93
CA THR A 47 -21.29 2.75 -4.00
C THR A 47 -22.59 2.33 -4.67
N LEU A 48 -22.87 2.85 -5.86
CA LEU A 48 -24.10 2.48 -6.60
C LEU A 48 -24.12 0.99 -6.92
N ALA A 49 -23.02 0.41 -7.35
CA ALA A 49 -22.91 -1.02 -7.61
C ALA A 49 -23.19 -1.84 -6.35
N ALA A 50 -22.61 -1.48 -5.21
CA ALA A 50 -22.83 -2.16 -3.93
C ALA A 50 -24.30 -2.09 -3.48
N LEU A 51 -24.94 -0.91 -3.60
CA LEU A 51 -26.34 -0.73 -3.27
C LEU A 51 -27.25 -1.60 -4.14
N VAL A 52 -27.05 -1.61 -5.47
CA VAL A 52 -27.82 -2.40 -6.43
C VAL A 52 -27.62 -3.90 -6.21
N LEU A 53 -26.36 -4.35 -6.09
CA LEU A 53 -26.05 -5.77 -5.87
C LEU A 53 -26.68 -6.27 -4.56
N THR A 54 -26.59 -5.49 -3.49
CA THR A 54 -27.15 -5.84 -2.20
C THR A 54 -28.67 -5.94 -2.26
N TRP A 55 -29.32 -4.95 -2.87
CA TRP A 55 -30.78 -4.96 -3.01
C TRP A 55 -31.26 -6.14 -3.85
N TRP A 56 -30.49 -6.56 -4.84
CA TRP A 56 -30.83 -7.66 -5.73
C TRP A 56 -30.50 -9.05 -5.15
N LEU A 57 -29.37 -9.19 -4.46
CA LEU A 57 -28.82 -10.47 -4.02
C LEU A 57 -29.17 -10.81 -2.56
N THR A 58 -29.70 -9.86 -1.77
CA THR A 58 -30.07 -10.10 -0.37
C THR A 58 -31.54 -9.82 -0.12
N PRO A 59 -32.14 -10.39 0.93
CA PRO A 59 -33.54 -10.09 1.34
C PRO A 59 -33.67 -8.74 2.05
N ALA A 60 -32.63 -7.88 2.04
CA ALA A 60 -32.62 -6.60 2.71
C ALA A 60 -33.60 -5.61 2.03
N SER A 61 -34.44 -4.92 2.83
CA SER A 61 -35.27 -3.84 2.32
C SER A 61 -34.43 -2.67 1.81
N ALA A 62 -34.97 -1.90 0.87
CA ALA A 62 -34.31 -0.69 0.36
C ALA A 62 -33.92 0.29 1.49
N GLU A 63 -34.81 0.44 2.49
CA GLU A 63 -34.53 1.23 3.69
C GLU A 63 -33.31 0.70 4.44
N LYS A 64 -33.22 -0.61 4.72
CA LYS A 64 -32.08 -1.23 5.39
C LYS A 64 -30.79 -0.99 4.61
N VAL A 65 -30.82 -1.10 3.28
CA VAL A 65 -29.66 -0.87 2.41
C VAL A 65 -29.16 0.56 2.54
N VAL A 66 -30.06 1.56 2.43
CA VAL A 66 -29.71 2.99 2.54
C VAL A 66 -29.22 3.33 3.95
N MET A 67 -29.90 2.84 5.00
CA MET A 67 -29.47 3.08 6.38
C MET A 67 -28.13 2.43 6.69
N SER A 68 -27.85 1.24 6.16
CA SER A 68 -26.55 0.57 6.32
C SER A 68 -25.42 1.35 5.66
N TRP A 69 -25.68 1.94 4.48
CA TRP A 69 -24.74 2.83 3.82
C TRP A 69 -24.47 4.09 4.64
N GLY A 70 -25.51 4.81 5.03
CA GLY A 70 -25.40 6.04 5.80
C GLY A 70 -24.66 5.86 7.14
N ASN A 71 -25.04 4.82 7.89
CA ASN A 71 -24.36 4.47 9.15
C ASN A 71 -22.92 4.02 8.91
N GLY A 72 -22.65 3.38 7.77
CA GLY A 72 -21.32 2.96 7.36
C GLY A 72 -20.35 4.11 7.15
N LEU A 73 -20.80 5.28 6.66
CA LEU A 73 -19.94 6.43 6.34
C LEU A 73 -19.03 6.84 7.51
N ALA A 74 -19.51 6.74 8.74
CA ALA A 74 -18.77 7.11 9.94
C ALA A 74 -18.00 5.95 10.59
N SER A 75 -18.21 4.72 10.15
CA SER A 75 -17.69 3.52 10.81
C SER A 75 -16.16 3.44 10.85
N LEU A 76 -15.49 4.04 9.88
CA LEU A 76 -14.02 4.05 9.75
C LEU A 76 -13.36 5.37 10.16
N LEU A 77 -14.07 6.34 10.77
CA LEU A 77 -13.48 7.63 11.12
C LEU A 77 -12.20 7.54 11.95
N PRO A 78 -12.08 6.67 12.98
CA PRO A 78 -10.81 6.50 13.70
C PRO A 78 -9.69 6.02 12.78
N PHE A 79 -9.95 5.05 11.93
CA PHE A 79 -8.99 4.53 10.94
C PHE A 79 -8.59 5.61 9.92
N ILE A 80 -9.55 6.36 9.40
CA ILE A 80 -9.31 7.48 8.48
C ILE A 80 -8.37 8.50 9.12
N THR A 81 -8.61 8.86 10.37
CA THR A 81 -7.76 9.79 11.13
C THR A 81 -6.35 9.23 11.29
N GLN A 82 -6.20 7.96 11.63
CA GLN A 82 -4.89 7.31 11.74
C GLN A 82 -4.11 7.34 10.42
N VAL A 83 -4.75 7.03 9.30
CA VAL A 83 -4.12 7.09 7.96
C VAL A 83 -3.75 8.52 7.60
N CYS A 84 -4.62 9.50 7.88
CA CYS A 84 -4.31 10.91 7.67
C CYS A 84 -3.08 11.36 8.46
N LEU A 85 -2.96 10.97 9.74
CA LEU A 85 -1.78 11.25 10.55
C LEU A 85 -0.53 10.57 9.98
N THR A 86 -0.65 9.33 9.50
CA THR A 86 0.47 8.64 8.86
C THR A 86 0.96 9.42 7.63
N ILE A 87 0.06 9.89 6.77
CA ILE A 87 0.40 10.71 5.58
C ILE A 87 1.08 12.00 6.01
N LEU A 88 0.51 12.72 6.98
CA LEU A 88 1.06 13.98 7.49
C LEU A 88 2.48 13.82 8.04
N PHE A 89 2.68 12.84 8.92
CA PHE A 89 3.97 12.66 9.58
C PHE A 89 5.01 12.04 8.66
N ALA A 90 4.63 11.13 7.77
CA ALA A 90 5.55 10.60 6.76
C ALA A 90 5.99 11.67 5.77
N TYR A 91 5.06 12.54 5.33
CA TYR A 91 5.40 13.70 4.51
C TYR A 91 6.36 14.64 5.27
N ALA A 92 6.02 15.00 6.51
CA ALA A 92 6.86 15.87 7.33
C ALA A 92 8.26 15.27 7.53
N LEU A 93 8.34 13.98 7.89
CA LEU A 93 9.61 13.28 8.08
C LEU A 93 10.49 13.31 6.84
N ALA A 94 9.90 13.14 5.66
CA ALA A 94 10.62 13.20 4.39
C ALA A 94 11.23 14.59 4.08
N HIS A 95 10.77 15.65 4.75
CA HIS A 95 11.22 17.03 4.54
C HIS A 95 12.02 17.60 5.72
N LEU A 96 12.23 16.82 6.79
CA LEU A 96 12.90 17.29 8.01
C LEU A 96 14.29 16.69 8.18
N GLY A 97 15.21 17.50 8.71
CA GLY A 97 16.54 17.07 9.14
C GLY A 97 17.38 16.44 8.03
N PRO A 98 18.04 15.28 8.28
CA PRO A 98 18.89 14.60 7.30
C PRO A 98 18.12 13.67 6.35
N VAL A 99 16.81 13.46 6.56
CA VAL A 99 16.00 12.47 5.83
C VAL A 99 16.02 12.72 4.31
N PRO A 100 15.83 13.96 3.81
CA PRO A 100 15.93 14.24 2.38
C PRO A 100 17.26 13.77 1.76
N ALA A 101 18.37 14.03 2.42
CA ALA A 101 19.69 13.62 1.93
C ALA A 101 19.88 12.09 1.89
N TYR A 102 19.27 11.36 2.84
CA TYR A 102 19.26 9.89 2.80
C TYR A 102 18.38 9.36 1.66
N LEU A 103 17.20 9.94 1.46
CA LEU A 103 16.33 9.57 0.34
C LEU A 103 17.00 9.84 -1.01
N GLU A 104 17.66 10.99 -1.18
CA GLU A 104 18.44 11.33 -2.38
C GLU A 104 19.57 10.33 -2.64
N ARG A 105 20.33 9.96 -1.59
CA ARG A 105 21.40 8.95 -1.71
C ARG A 105 20.86 7.59 -2.16
N LEU A 106 19.76 7.12 -1.58
CA LEU A 106 19.10 5.87 -1.96
C LEU A 106 18.56 5.96 -3.40
N ALA A 107 17.93 7.06 -3.76
CA ALA A 107 17.43 7.31 -5.11
C ALA A 107 18.54 7.40 -6.16
N GLY A 108 19.76 7.71 -5.73
CA GLY A 108 20.96 7.71 -6.57
C GLY A 108 21.54 6.33 -6.87
N LEU A 109 21.15 5.27 -6.18
CA LEU A 109 21.69 3.92 -6.36
C LEU A 109 21.43 3.33 -7.75
N PRO A 110 20.22 3.41 -8.33
CA PRO A 110 19.98 2.90 -9.67
C PRO A 110 20.73 3.73 -10.71
N ARG A 111 21.46 3.03 -11.61
CA ARG A 111 22.22 3.65 -12.69
C ARG A 111 21.54 3.54 -14.04
N THR A 112 20.57 2.65 -14.18
CA THR A 112 19.80 2.40 -15.42
C THR A 112 18.31 2.55 -15.13
N ALA A 113 17.52 2.95 -16.13
CA ALA A 113 16.08 3.07 -16.01
C ALA A 113 15.43 1.74 -15.59
N GLN A 114 15.89 0.61 -16.16
CA GLN A 114 15.44 -0.72 -15.79
C GLN A 114 15.72 -1.04 -14.32
N GLY A 115 16.94 -0.75 -13.84
CA GLY A 115 17.30 -0.89 -12.43
C GLY A 115 16.48 0.02 -11.51
N ALA A 116 16.08 1.21 -12.00
CA ALA A 116 15.24 2.14 -11.24
C ALA A 116 13.83 1.56 -10.98
N TYR A 117 13.19 0.97 -11.99
CA TYR A 117 11.87 0.36 -11.82
C TYR A 117 11.92 -0.83 -10.86
N ALA A 118 12.90 -1.73 -11.03
CA ALA A 118 13.10 -2.86 -10.14
C ALA A 118 13.39 -2.41 -8.71
N PHE A 119 14.28 -1.43 -8.54
CA PHE A 119 14.66 -0.89 -7.22
C PHE A 119 13.45 -0.33 -6.48
N VAL A 120 12.64 0.49 -7.14
CA VAL A 120 11.47 1.13 -6.52
C VAL A 120 10.42 0.10 -6.11
N ALA A 121 10.18 -0.93 -6.94
CA ALA A 121 9.27 -2.03 -6.62
C ALA A 121 9.75 -2.81 -5.39
N VAL A 122 11.03 -3.21 -5.35
CA VAL A 122 11.60 -3.95 -4.21
C VAL A 122 11.62 -3.08 -2.95
N PHE A 123 12.03 -1.82 -3.05
CA PHE A 123 12.04 -0.88 -1.93
C PHE A 123 10.63 -0.75 -1.32
N ALA A 124 9.61 -0.49 -2.15
CA ALA A 124 8.24 -0.37 -1.68
C ALA A 124 7.75 -1.68 -1.05
N GLY A 125 8.10 -2.83 -1.63
CA GLY A 125 7.77 -4.14 -1.09
C GLY A 125 8.41 -4.40 0.27
N CYS A 126 9.69 -4.18 0.43
CA CYS A 126 10.39 -4.34 1.71
C CYS A 126 9.81 -3.45 2.81
N VAL A 127 9.46 -2.22 2.48
CA VAL A 127 8.84 -1.29 3.44
C VAL A 127 7.41 -1.71 3.77
N SER A 128 6.66 -2.21 2.78
CA SER A 128 5.29 -2.73 2.97
C SER A 128 5.23 -3.92 3.92
N LEU A 129 6.24 -4.79 3.89
CA LEU A 129 6.37 -5.94 4.81
C LEU A 129 6.50 -5.52 6.28
N ILE A 130 7.05 -4.33 6.54
CA ILE A 130 7.20 -3.80 7.90
C ILE A 130 5.88 -3.19 8.36
N ALA A 131 5.36 -2.23 7.58
CA ALA A 131 4.09 -1.57 7.88
C ALA A 131 3.41 -1.13 6.57
N TRP A 132 2.20 -1.61 6.34
CA TRP A 132 1.48 -1.41 5.10
C TRP A 132 1.35 0.06 4.63
N PRO A 133 1.10 1.07 5.49
CA PRO A 133 0.96 2.44 5.00
C PRO A 133 2.28 3.02 4.48
N LEU A 134 3.41 2.52 5.02
CA LEU A 134 4.73 2.98 4.61
C LEU A 134 5.03 2.59 3.16
N GLY A 135 4.57 1.43 2.71
CA GLY A 135 4.81 0.94 1.36
C GLY A 135 4.31 1.91 0.30
N THR A 136 3.08 2.41 0.43
CA THR A 136 2.49 3.36 -0.52
C THR A 136 3.10 4.75 -0.40
N ILE A 137 3.36 5.24 0.81
CA ILE A 137 3.86 6.59 1.06
C ILE A 137 5.35 6.70 0.69
N LEU A 138 6.20 5.85 1.29
CA LEU A 138 7.65 5.88 1.02
C LEU A 138 7.97 5.34 -0.36
N GLY A 139 7.18 4.38 -0.88
CA GLY A 139 7.27 3.94 -2.28
C GLY A 139 7.03 5.07 -3.26
N GLY A 140 5.98 5.87 -3.05
CA GLY A 140 5.68 7.04 -3.86
C GLY A 140 6.77 8.12 -3.78
N LEU A 141 7.24 8.41 -2.56
CA LEU A 141 8.37 9.33 -2.35
C LEU A 141 9.63 8.83 -3.06
N MET A 142 9.96 7.56 -2.94
CA MET A 142 11.14 6.99 -3.60
C MET A 142 11.01 7.03 -5.13
N ALA A 143 9.84 6.73 -5.68
CA ALA A 143 9.58 6.87 -7.12
C ALA A 143 9.84 8.29 -7.60
N ARG A 144 9.37 9.30 -6.86
CA ARG A 144 9.61 10.72 -7.13
C ARG A 144 11.10 11.07 -7.03
N GLN A 145 11.79 10.68 -5.97
CA GLN A 145 13.20 10.98 -5.76
C GLN A 145 14.09 10.31 -6.82
N VAL A 146 13.77 9.08 -7.23
CA VAL A 146 14.49 8.40 -8.33
C VAL A 146 14.28 9.15 -9.65
N ALA A 147 13.06 9.60 -9.97
CA ALA A 147 12.80 10.38 -11.16
C ALA A 147 13.62 11.69 -11.17
N LEU A 148 13.67 12.40 -10.05
CA LEU A 148 14.50 13.62 -9.90
C LEU A 148 15.99 13.32 -10.01
N ALA A 149 16.48 12.23 -9.42
CA ALA A 149 17.88 11.83 -9.52
C ALA A 149 18.30 11.50 -10.96
N PHE A 150 17.42 10.86 -11.74
CA PHE A 150 17.66 10.60 -13.18
C PHE A 150 17.67 11.91 -13.98
N ARG A 151 16.69 12.79 -13.75
CA ARG A 151 16.63 14.11 -14.40
C ARG A 151 17.90 14.93 -14.11
N ASN A 152 18.35 14.99 -12.85
CA ASN A 152 19.56 15.73 -12.47
C ASN A 152 20.83 15.19 -13.13
N ARG A 153 20.83 13.90 -13.53
CA ARG A 153 21.94 13.27 -14.28
C ARG A 153 21.77 13.38 -15.80
N GLY A 154 20.74 14.07 -16.29
CA GLY A 154 20.40 14.13 -17.72
C GLY A 154 19.98 12.79 -18.31
N GLN A 155 19.54 11.84 -17.48
CA GLN A 155 19.06 10.52 -17.87
C GLN A 155 17.55 10.48 -17.86
N LYS A 156 16.96 9.74 -18.81
CA LYS A 156 15.51 9.62 -18.94
C LYS A 156 14.97 8.40 -18.21
N VAL A 157 13.84 8.55 -17.54
CA VAL A 157 13.07 7.49 -16.90
C VAL A 157 11.60 7.77 -17.05
N HIS A 158 10.79 6.73 -17.26
CA HIS A 158 9.34 6.88 -17.41
C HIS A 158 8.67 6.99 -16.04
N TYR A 159 8.24 8.20 -15.67
CA TYR A 159 7.74 8.49 -14.33
C TYR A 159 6.47 7.71 -13.97
N PRO A 160 5.45 7.55 -14.86
CA PRO A 160 4.30 6.72 -14.57
C PRO A 160 4.63 5.26 -14.23
N LEU A 161 5.62 4.68 -14.90
CA LEU A 161 6.07 3.31 -14.59
C LEU A 161 6.77 3.24 -13.22
N LEU A 162 7.53 4.26 -12.81
CA LEU A 162 8.07 4.33 -11.45
C LEU A 162 6.95 4.32 -10.41
N GLY A 163 5.89 5.10 -10.63
CA GLY A 163 4.71 5.10 -9.78
C GLY A 163 4.00 3.74 -9.74
N GLY A 164 3.79 3.12 -10.91
CA GLY A 164 3.20 1.79 -11.01
C GLY A 164 4.04 0.69 -10.36
N ALA A 165 5.37 0.74 -10.51
CA ALA A 165 6.31 -0.19 -9.88
C ALA A 165 6.32 -0.04 -8.34
N ALA A 166 6.31 1.20 -7.84
CA ALA A 166 6.20 1.49 -6.41
C ALA A 166 4.90 0.93 -5.82
N PHE A 167 3.78 1.18 -6.51
CA PHE A 167 2.49 0.68 -6.05
C PHE A 167 2.40 -0.84 -6.09
N SER A 168 2.97 -1.46 -7.11
CA SER A 168 2.98 -2.92 -7.24
C SER A 168 3.87 -3.62 -6.21
N GLY A 169 4.92 -2.96 -5.70
CA GLY A 169 5.70 -3.48 -4.57
C GLY A 169 4.85 -3.69 -3.32
N PHE A 170 3.78 -2.92 -3.15
CA PHE A 170 2.82 -3.07 -2.06
C PHE A 170 2.12 -4.43 -2.01
N VAL A 171 2.13 -5.21 -3.08
CA VAL A 171 1.46 -6.51 -3.20
C VAL A 171 1.83 -7.56 -2.12
N VAL A 172 2.86 -7.37 -1.35
CA VAL A 172 3.32 -8.30 -0.29
C VAL A 172 2.99 -7.84 1.14
N TRP A 173 2.27 -6.75 1.32
CA TRP A 173 2.07 -6.13 2.63
C TRP A 173 1.39 -7.06 3.66
N HIS A 174 0.41 -7.85 3.25
CA HIS A 174 -0.38 -8.72 4.13
C HIS A 174 0.37 -10.02 4.49
N MET A 175 1.48 -10.27 3.79
CA MET A 175 2.43 -11.36 4.07
C MET A 175 3.47 -10.97 5.13
N GLY A 176 3.54 -9.68 5.46
CA GLY A 176 4.54 -9.09 6.35
C GLY A 176 4.05 -8.90 7.78
N TYR A 177 4.85 -8.15 8.53
CA TYR A 177 4.67 -7.92 9.95
C TYR A 177 3.36 -7.19 10.30
N SER A 178 2.83 -6.35 9.42
CA SER A 178 1.55 -5.65 9.61
C SER A 178 0.35 -6.36 8.99
N GLY A 179 0.50 -7.63 8.61
CA GLY A 179 -0.57 -8.43 8.03
C GLY A 179 -1.74 -8.63 9.01
N SER A 180 -2.92 -8.09 8.70
CA SER A 180 -4.03 -8.02 9.64
C SER A 180 -4.61 -9.40 9.97
N ALA A 181 -4.86 -10.25 8.98
CA ALA A 181 -5.44 -11.57 9.20
C ALA A 181 -4.50 -12.51 9.97
N PRO A 182 -3.21 -12.67 9.57
CA PRO A 182 -2.26 -13.50 10.32
C PRO A 182 -2.03 -13.02 11.76
N LEU A 183 -1.95 -11.71 11.99
CA LEU A 183 -1.76 -11.17 13.33
C LEU A 183 -3.02 -11.36 14.19
N LEU A 184 -4.21 -11.22 13.61
CA LEU A 184 -5.45 -11.40 14.35
C LEU A 184 -5.55 -12.82 14.90
N VAL A 185 -5.31 -13.85 14.09
CA VAL A 185 -5.39 -15.26 14.52
C VAL A 185 -4.27 -15.67 15.48
N ALA A 186 -3.16 -14.93 15.52
CA ALA A 186 -2.08 -15.11 16.49
C ALA A 186 -2.34 -14.39 17.82
N THR A 187 -3.38 -13.54 17.90
CA THR A 187 -3.68 -12.71 19.09
C THR A 187 -4.68 -13.40 20.00
N GLN A 188 -4.38 -13.42 21.31
CA GLN A 188 -5.27 -13.99 22.31
C GLN A 188 -6.62 -13.27 22.37
N GLY A 189 -7.71 -14.03 22.46
CA GLY A 189 -9.08 -13.50 22.49
C GLY A 189 -9.59 -13.07 21.12
N ASN A 190 -8.97 -13.50 20.02
CA ASN A 190 -9.53 -13.27 18.69
C ASN A 190 -10.84 -14.04 18.48
N PRO A 191 -11.79 -13.50 17.69
CA PRO A 191 -13.12 -14.08 17.52
C PRO A 191 -13.16 -15.50 16.97
N MET A 192 -12.08 -15.97 16.35
CA MET A 192 -11.99 -17.28 15.70
C MET A 192 -11.12 -18.27 16.48
N GLN A 193 -10.66 -17.90 17.69
CA GLN A 193 -9.76 -18.73 18.49
C GLN A 193 -10.35 -20.09 18.82
N GLU A 194 -11.66 -20.15 19.11
CA GLU A 194 -12.37 -21.38 19.42
C GLU A 194 -12.47 -22.29 18.18
N GLN A 195 -12.83 -21.71 17.03
CA GLN A 195 -12.93 -22.39 15.74
C GLN A 195 -11.55 -22.90 15.23
N LEU A 196 -10.49 -22.19 15.54
CA LEU A 196 -9.11 -22.60 15.23
C LEU A 196 -8.54 -23.65 16.20
N GLY A 197 -9.29 -23.99 17.27
CA GLY A 197 -8.79 -24.88 18.32
C GLY A 197 -7.64 -24.28 19.15
N GLY A 198 -7.44 -22.96 19.07
CA GLY A 198 -6.36 -22.24 19.77
C GLY A 198 -5.82 -21.03 19.00
N LEU A 199 -4.63 -20.58 19.36
CA LEU A 199 -3.92 -19.54 18.63
C LEU A 199 -3.15 -20.14 17.45
N LEU A 200 -3.22 -19.48 16.30
CA LEU A 200 -2.39 -19.81 15.15
C LEU A 200 -1.13 -18.92 15.16
N PRO A 201 0.04 -19.47 15.52
CA PRO A 201 1.23 -18.67 15.69
C PRO A 201 1.75 -18.11 14.35
N VAL A 202 2.40 -16.95 14.40
CA VAL A 202 2.98 -16.29 13.21
C VAL A 202 4.01 -17.15 12.48
N THR A 203 4.60 -18.14 13.15
CA THR A 203 5.53 -19.11 12.55
C THR A 203 4.85 -20.05 11.56
N GLN A 204 3.53 -20.23 11.66
CA GLN A 204 2.73 -21.03 10.73
C GLN A 204 2.11 -20.17 9.61
N THR A 205 2.13 -18.85 9.73
CA THR A 205 1.55 -17.91 8.77
C THR A 205 2.61 -16.99 8.18
N THR A 206 2.82 -15.82 8.78
CA THR A 206 3.73 -14.76 8.29
C THR A 206 5.18 -15.23 8.15
N LEU A 207 5.67 -16.01 9.13
CA LEU A 207 7.04 -16.55 9.15
C LEU A 207 7.14 -17.99 8.60
N ALA A 208 6.07 -18.55 8.08
CA ALA A 208 6.10 -19.86 7.45
C ALA A 208 6.99 -19.87 6.20
N THR A 209 7.71 -20.95 5.98
CA THR A 209 8.65 -21.07 4.85
C THR A 209 7.99 -20.81 3.50
N PHE A 210 6.79 -21.36 3.28
CA PHE A 210 6.07 -21.13 2.03
C PHE A 210 5.77 -19.64 1.80
N ASN A 211 5.41 -18.91 2.85
CA ASN A 211 5.13 -17.48 2.76
C ASN A 211 6.40 -16.68 2.45
N LEU A 212 7.50 -16.96 3.15
CA LEU A 212 8.79 -16.28 2.91
C LEU A 212 9.30 -16.50 1.48
N VAL A 213 9.19 -17.73 0.98
CA VAL A 213 9.55 -18.06 -0.42
C VAL A 213 8.63 -17.32 -1.40
N THR A 214 7.33 -17.31 -1.13
CA THR A 214 6.35 -16.61 -1.98
C THR A 214 6.59 -15.10 -2.01
N ILE A 215 6.97 -14.46 -0.89
CA ILE A 215 7.36 -13.04 -0.85
C ILE A 215 8.52 -12.80 -1.81
N VAL A 216 9.60 -13.57 -1.69
CA VAL A 216 10.80 -13.39 -2.53
C VAL A 216 10.46 -13.57 -4.01
N LEU A 217 9.72 -14.63 -4.35
CA LEU A 217 9.30 -14.90 -5.73
C LEU A 217 8.40 -13.79 -6.28
N THR A 218 7.45 -13.31 -5.48
CA THR A 218 6.52 -12.23 -5.89
C THR A 218 7.28 -10.94 -6.17
N LEU A 219 8.14 -10.51 -5.25
CA LEU A 219 8.94 -9.30 -5.45
C LEU A 219 9.92 -9.45 -6.60
N ALA A 220 10.55 -10.61 -6.77
CA ALA A 220 11.44 -10.87 -7.90
C ALA A 220 10.71 -10.81 -9.24
N CYS A 221 9.53 -11.43 -9.35
CA CYS A 221 8.70 -11.39 -10.56
C CYS A 221 8.23 -9.97 -10.88
N VAL A 222 7.72 -9.24 -9.88
CA VAL A 222 7.26 -7.85 -10.04
C VAL A 222 8.43 -6.95 -10.46
N ALA A 223 9.58 -7.03 -9.79
CA ALA A 223 10.76 -6.24 -10.11
C ALA A 223 11.30 -6.54 -11.51
N LEU A 224 11.40 -7.82 -11.87
CA LEU A 224 11.87 -8.26 -13.17
C LEU A 224 10.95 -7.72 -14.28
N VAL A 225 9.63 -7.93 -14.16
CA VAL A 225 8.71 -7.47 -15.20
C VAL A 225 8.63 -5.94 -15.23
N ALA A 226 8.62 -5.24 -14.09
CA ALA A 226 8.69 -3.78 -14.05
C ALA A 226 9.92 -3.27 -14.82
N SER A 227 11.08 -3.92 -14.67
CA SER A 227 12.29 -3.55 -15.40
C SER A 227 12.18 -3.72 -16.92
N LEU A 228 11.31 -4.64 -17.37
CA LEU A 228 11.08 -4.93 -18.79
C LEU A 228 9.98 -4.04 -19.40
N LEU A 229 9.14 -3.39 -18.59
CA LEU A 229 7.99 -2.60 -19.05
C LEU A 229 8.36 -1.20 -19.55
N ALA A 230 9.64 -0.83 -19.58
CA ALA A 230 10.07 0.48 -20.05
C ALA A 230 9.56 0.76 -21.48
N PRO A 231 8.83 1.88 -21.73
CA PRO A 231 8.37 2.24 -23.05
C PRO A 231 9.54 2.65 -23.95
N ALA A 232 9.26 2.80 -25.25
CA ALA A 232 10.24 3.33 -26.19
C ALA A 232 10.56 4.79 -25.88
N ASP A 233 11.76 5.25 -26.24
CA ASP A 233 12.27 6.60 -25.91
C ASP A 233 11.31 7.74 -26.32
N ALA A 234 10.56 7.55 -27.41
CA ALA A 234 9.57 8.53 -27.91
C ALA A 234 8.28 8.61 -27.07
N GLU A 235 8.03 7.63 -26.20
CA GLU A 235 6.83 7.54 -25.34
C GLU A 235 7.16 7.79 -23.86
N LEU A 236 8.37 8.25 -23.55
CA LEU A 236 8.78 8.54 -22.19
C LEU A 236 8.09 9.79 -21.66
N GLU A 237 7.40 9.65 -20.53
CA GLU A 237 6.88 10.76 -19.75
C GLU A 237 7.80 10.96 -18.54
N GLU A 238 8.53 12.07 -18.55
CA GLU A 238 9.40 12.44 -17.45
C GLU A 238 8.62 13.23 -16.38
N ILE A 239 9.18 13.39 -15.20
CA ILE A 239 8.59 14.20 -14.14
C ILE A 239 8.52 15.67 -14.61
N GLU A 240 7.31 16.28 -14.56
CA GLU A 240 7.10 17.65 -14.97
C GLU A 240 7.79 18.64 -14.01
N GLU A 241 8.16 19.83 -14.54
CA GLU A 241 8.75 20.88 -13.71
C GLU A 241 7.82 21.38 -12.61
N SER A 242 6.54 21.49 -12.89
CA SER A 242 5.52 21.86 -11.91
C SER A 242 5.48 20.88 -10.72
N ASN A 243 5.65 19.58 -11.00
CA ASN A 243 5.71 18.54 -9.97
C ASN A 243 7.11 18.44 -9.32
N ALA A 244 8.16 18.89 -10.02
CA ALA A 244 9.51 18.97 -9.47
C ALA A 244 9.70 20.18 -8.55
N VAL A 245 9.06 21.30 -8.88
CA VAL A 245 9.12 22.58 -8.13
C VAL A 245 8.11 22.64 -6.99
N GLN A 246 7.05 21.82 -7.03
CA GLN A 246 6.16 21.59 -5.87
C GLN A 246 6.84 20.75 -4.79
N ASP A 247 8.09 21.10 -4.47
CA ASP A 247 8.64 20.89 -3.14
C ASP A 247 8.13 22.06 -2.27
N PRO A 248 7.02 21.87 -1.56
CA PRO A 248 6.40 22.99 -0.81
C PRO A 248 7.32 23.46 0.32
N GLY A 249 8.38 22.68 0.60
CA GLY A 249 9.42 23.05 1.57
C GLY A 249 10.38 24.15 1.10
N ARG A 250 10.56 24.32 -0.22
CA ARG A 250 11.47 25.36 -0.73
C ARG A 250 10.85 26.74 -0.83
N GLU A 251 9.56 26.83 -1.20
CA GLU A 251 8.91 28.11 -1.47
C GLU A 251 8.62 28.94 -0.20
N ASN A 252 8.52 28.29 0.97
CA ASN A 252 8.22 28.95 2.25
C ASN A 252 9.40 29.07 3.21
N GLN A 253 10.59 28.55 2.87
CA GLN A 253 11.80 28.81 3.67
C GLN A 253 12.23 30.29 3.62
N GLU A 254 11.71 31.08 2.68
CA GLU A 254 12.13 32.47 2.44
C GLU A 254 11.23 33.55 3.08
N ARG A 255 10.18 33.20 3.82
CA ARG A 255 9.45 34.18 4.61
C ARG A 255 9.67 33.99 6.12
N PRO A 256 10.83 34.43 6.65
CA PRO A 256 10.85 34.78 8.06
C PRO A 256 9.77 35.85 8.24
N LEU A 257 8.91 35.69 9.20
CA LEU A 257 8.01 36.77 9.64
C LEU A 257 8.92 37.91 10.15
N GLN A 258 9.41 38.74 9.20
CA GLN A 258 10.27 39.87 9.48
C GLN A 258 9.53 40.81 10.43
N GLY A 259 10.10 41.02 11.62
CA GLY A 259 9.64 41.99 12.57
C GLY A 259 9.02 41.45 13.87
N ARG A 260 8.81 40.15 14.04
CA ARG A 260 8.40 39.61 15.35
C ARG A 260 9.61 39.37 16.26
N SER A 261 9.66 40.08 17.37
CA SER A 261 10.62 39.87 18.45
C SER A 261 9.85 39.76 19.76
N GLY A 262 10.35 38.95 20.72
CA GLY A 262 9.71 38.82 22.00
C GLY A 262 9.70 37.40 22.59
N PRO A 263 9.17 37.17 23.78
CA PRO A 263 9.15 35.88 24.43
C PRO A 263 8.39 34.81 23.63
N ALA A 264 7.25 35.14 23.03
CA ALA A 264 6.46 34.23 22.22
C ALA A 264 7.26 33.74 20.98
N TYR A 265 7.91 34.67 20.26
CA TYR A 265 8.75 34.33 19.11
C TYR A 265 9.92 33.38 19.48
N ARG A 266 10.57 33.64 20.64
CA ARG A 266 11.64 32.76 21.16
C ARG A 266 11.10 31.36 21.48
N LEU A 267 9.89 31.26 22.03
CA LEU A 267 9.24 29.99 22.36
C LEU A 267 8.89 29.21 21.09
N GLU A 268 8.24 29.85 20.11
CA GLU A 268 7.84 29.26 18.83
C GLU A 268 9.04 28.74 18.02
N ASN A 269 10.19 29.41 18.13
CA ASN A 269 11.44 29.05 17.43
C ASN A 269 12.41 28.25 18.30
N SER A 270 11.98 27.81 19.48
CA SER A 270 12.82 27.03 20.39
C SER A 270 12.81 25.55 20.03
N ARG A 271 14.00 24.99 19.80
CA ARG A 271 14.19 23.56 19.55
C ARG A 271 13.91 22.69 20.78
N TRP A 272 14.14 23.20 21.97
CA TRP A 272 14.03 22.40 23.17
C TRP A 272 12.59 21.94 23.44
N LEU A 273 11.57 22.73 23.07
CA LEU A 273 10.16 22.35 23.21
C LEU A 273 9.81 21.13 22.38
N THR A 274 10.18 21.15 21.08
CA THR A 274 9.92 20.01 20.18
C THR A 274 10.74 18.79 20.59
N SER A 275 12.00 19.00 20.98
CA SER A 275 12.87 17.91 21.46
C SER A 275 12.36 17.28 22.74
N PHE A 276 11.88 18.08 23.71
CA PHE A 276 11.30 17.57 24.97
C PHE A 276 10.08 16.68 24.69
N LEU A 277 9.14 17.15 23.88
CA LEU A 277 7.96 16.38 23.51
C LEU A 277 8.35 15.12 22.69
N GLY A 278 9.33 15.25 21.79
CA GLY A 278 9.87 14.11 21.03
C GLY A 278 10.48 13.03 21.93
N VAL A 279 11.23 13.43 22.96
CA VAL A 279 11.80 12.49 23.96
C VAL A 279 10.69 11.81 24.76
N LEU A 280 9.65 12.54 25.21
CA LEU A 280 8.51 11.93 25.90
C LEU A 280 7.82 10.86 25.03
N LEU A 281 7.65 11.13 23.74
CA LEU A 281 7.08 10.14 22.80
C LEU A 281 8.02 8.95 22.61
N ILE A 282 9.34 9.14 22.53
CA ILE A 282 10.29 8.01 22.47
C ILE A 282 10.18 7.13 23.72
N ILE A 283 10.06 7.73 24.91
CA ILE A 283 9.87 6.99 26.16
C ILE A 283 8.55 6.19 26.10
N TYR A 284 7.47 6.81 25.62
CA TYR A 284 6.18 6.13 25.44
C TYR A 284 6.29 4.94 24.46
N VAL A 285 6.90 5.15 23.29
CA VAL A 285 7.10 4.11 22.26
C VAL A 285 7.98 2.97 22.82
N ALA A 286 9.06 3.30 23.52
CA ALA A 286 9.94 2.30 24.16
C ALA A 286 9.18 1.46 25.20
N ASN A 287 8.38 2.12 26.06
CA ASN A 287 7.55 1.44 27.04
C ASN A 287 6.45 0.57 26.40
N TRP A 288 5.89 1.01 25.26
CA TRP A 288 4.97 0.20 24.46
C TRP A 288 5.62 -1.10 24.03
N PHE A 289 6.79 -1.03 23.38
CA PHE A 289 7.51 -2.22 22.92
C PHE A 289 7.99 -3.10 24.09
N TYR A 290 8.35 -2.52 25.22
CA TYR A 290 8.69 -3.28 26.42
C TYR A 290 7.50 -4.08 26.97
N SER A 291 6.31 -3.46 27.00
CA SER A 291 5.10 -4.06 27.60
C SER A 291 4.30 -4.95 26.65
N LYS A 292 4.28 -4.64 25.36
CA LYS A 292 3.48 -5.34 24.33
C LYS A 292 4.32 -6.22 23.41
N GLY A 293 5.65 -6.23 23.58
CA GLY A 293 6.56 -6.84 22.60
C GLY A 293 6.58 -6.03 21.30
N ILE A 294 7.14 -6.62 20.24
CA ILE A 294 7.25 -5.98 18.93
C ILE A 294 5.87 -6.04 18.22
N GLN A 295 4.89 -5.30 18.74
CA GLN A 295 3.58 -5.15 18.09
C GLN A 295 3.46 -3.76 17.46
N LEU A 296 3.19 -3.72 16.14
CA LEU A 296 2.96 -2.50 15.40
C LEU A 296 1.45 -2.33 15.14
N ASP A 297 0.91 -1.21 15.57
CA ASP A 297 -0.37 -0.68 15.10
C ASP A 297 -0.18 0.71 14.47
N LEU A 298 -1.23 1.24 13.84
CA LEU A 298 -1.15 2.56 13.20
C LEU A 298 -0.83 3.68 14.19
N ASN A 299 -1.26 3.57 15.44
CA ASN A 299 -1.00 4.59 16.43
C ASN A 299 0.49 4.62 16.81
N ILE A 300 1.07 3.44 17.09
CA ILE A 300 2.49 3.37 17.47
C ILE A 300 3.41 3.80 16.31
N VAL A 301 3.03 3.49 15.07
CA VAL A 301 3.73 3.99 13.87
C VAL A 301 3.63 5.51 13.79
N ASN A 302 2.42 6.07 13.98
CA ASN A 302 2.20 7.51 13.95
C ASN A 302 2.98 8.24 15.06
N TRP A 303 2.98 7.69 16.29
CA TRP A 303 3.72 8.29 17.40
C TRP A 303 5.23 8.19 17.21
N THR A 304 5.71 7.12 16.60
CA THR A 304 7.13 6.98 16.22
C THR A 304 7.52 8.02 15.18
N PHE A 305 6.69 8.22 14.15
CA PHE A 305 6.94 9.26 13.14
C PHE A 305 6.86 10.66 13.73
N LEU A 306 5.86 10.94 14.56
CA LEU A 306 5.74 12.22 15.25
C LEU A 306 6.96 12.49 16.13
N ALA A 307 7.42 11.49 16.90
CA ALA A 307 8.63 11.62 17.73
C ALA A 307 9.85 11.96 16.88
N ALA A 308 10.04 11.22 15.77
CA ALA A 308 11.14 11.48 14.83
C ALA A 308 11.04 12.91 14.23
N CYS A 309 9.87 13.33 13.79
CA CYS A 309 9.65 14.69 13.28
C CYS A 309 10.01 15.74 14.30
N LEU A 310 9.53 15.59 15.56
CA LEU A 310 9.77 16.55 16.64
C LEU A 310 11.25 16.63 17.06
N LEU A 311 11.99 15.52 16.96
CA LEU A 311 13.43 15.49 17.22
C LEU A 311 14.27 16.06 16.08
N LEU A 312 13.80 15.93 14.84
CA LEU A 312 14.52 16.37 13.64
C LEU A 312 14.24 17.82 13.26
N THR A 313 13.09 18.35 13.66
CA THR A 313 12.72 19.75 13.39
C THR A 313 13.57 20.72 14.21
N ARG A 314 13.78 21.92 13.69
CA ARG A 314 14.53 23.00 14.36
C ARG A 314 13.66 23.80 15.33
N SER A 315 12.34 23.83 15.09
CA SER A 315 11.40 24.59 15.91
C SER A 315 9.95 24.13 15.73
N ALA A 316 9.07 24.52 16.66
CA ALA A 316 7.63 24.28 16.53
C ALA A 316 7.04 25.01 15.31
N SER A 317 7.56 26.20 15.00
CA SER A 317 7.14 26.97 13.82
C SER A 317 7.49 26.24 12.51
N GLU A 318 8.71 25.70 12.38
CA GLU A 318 9.10 24.90 11.20
C GLU A 318 8.21 23.66 11.06
N PHE A 319 8.00 22.92 12.15
CA PHE A 319 7.16 21.73 12.14
C PHE A 319 5.72 22.04 11.70
N SER A 320 5.11 23.11 12.25
CA SER A 320 3.78 23.56 11.88
C SER A 320 3.68 23.93 10.40
N GLN A 321 4.68 24.61 9.85
CA GLN A 321 4.70 24.97 8.42
C GLN A 321 4.76 23.73 7.52
N VAL A 322 5.60 22.75 7.86
CA VAL A 322 5.69 21.48 7.11
C VAL A 322 4.39 20.69 7.19
N LEU A 323 3.73 20.65 8.38
CA LEU A 323 2.42 19.99 8.51
C LEU A 323 1.31 20.69 7.72
N MET A 324 1.30 22.02 7.66
CA MET A 324 0.34 22.75 6.85
C MET A 324 0.49 22.43 5.35
N GLN A 325 1.72 22.25 4.88
CA GLN A 325 1.97 21.82 3.50
C GLN A 325 1.48 20.38 3.26
N ALA A 326 1.75 19.49 4.21
CA ALA A 326 1.26 18.12 4.19
C ALA A 326 -0.29 18.03 4.23
N GLY A 327 -0.96 19.02 4.83
CA GLY A 327 -2.41 19.06 4.99
C GLY A 327 -3.19 18.93 3.69
N ARG A 328 -2.67 19.48 2.60
CA ARG A 328 -3.30 19.36 1.26
C ARG A 328 -3.36 17.89 0.79
N ALA A 329 -2.39 17.09 1.19
CA ALA A 329 -2.31 15.68 0.86
C ALA A 329 -3.38 14.82 1.56
N VAL A 330 -3.98 15.30 2.64
CA VAL A 330 -4.96 14.55 3.44
C VAL A 330 -6.39 14.69 2.91
N VAL A 331 -6.69 15.77 2.19
CA VAL A 331 -8.04 16.09 1.71
C VAL A 331 -8.66 14.96 0.87
N PRO A 332 -7.98 14.36 -0.13
CA PRO A 332 -8.55 13.24 -0.88
C PRO A 332 -8.92 12.05 0.00
N THR A 333 -8.10 11.73 0.99
CA THR A 333 -8.36 10.65 1.94
C THR A 333 -9.61 10.92 2.76
N LEU A 334 -9.75 12.14 3.33
CA LEU A 334 -10.90 12.53 4.13
C LEU A 334 -12.22 12.49 3.35
N LEU A 335 -12.19 12.82 2.04
CA LEU A 335 -13.38 12.83 1.20
C LEU A 335 -13.79 11.44 0.68
N GLN A 336 -12.81 10.61 0.36
CA GLN A 336 -13.07 9.35 -0.36
C GLN A 336 -13.27 8.17 0.59
N TYR A 337 -12.54 8.12 1.68
CA TYR A 337 -12.60 7.00 2.63
C TYR A 337 -13.99 6.78 3.25
N PRO A 338 -14.78 7.81 3.62
CA PRO A 338 -16.15 7.62 4.06
C PRO A 338 -17.04 6.89 3.04
N LEU A 339 -16.86 7.15 1.72
CA LEU A 339 -17.64 6.44 0.69
C LEU A 339 -17.38 4.94 0.73
N TYR A 340 -16.12 4.53 0.85
CA TYR A 340 -15.75 3.11 1.00
C TYR A 340 -16.20 2.53 2.33
N ALA A 341 -16.20 3.32 3.40
CA ALA A 341 -16.79 2.93 4.68
C ALA A 341 -18.31 2.67 4.56
N GLY A 342 -19.00 3.48 3.76
CA GLY A 342 -20.41 3.28 3.42
C GLY A 342 -20.62 1.99 2.63
N ILE A 343 -19.81 1.70 1.61
CA ILE A 343 -19.85 0.43 0.86
C ILE A 343 -19.66 -0.74 1.81
N MET A 344 -18.63 -0.69 2.66
CA MET A 344 -18.38 -1.72 3.67
C MET A 344 -19.58 -1.90 4.61
N GLY A 345 -20.18 -0.81 5.08
CA GLY A 345 -21.38 -0.85 5.93
C GLY A 345 -22.54 -1.58 5.28
N VAL A 346 -22.83 -1.31 4.00
CA VAL A 346 -23.84 -2.05 3.23
C VAL A 346 -23.48 -3.53 3.15
N MET A 347 -22.28 -3.84 2.69
CA MET A 347 -21.84 -5.21 2.43
C MET A 347 -21.89 -6.09 3.69
N LEU A 348 -21.49 -5.53 4.85
CA LEU A 348 -21.47 -6.22 6.13
C LEU A 348 -22.89 -6.36 6.74
N ASN A 349 -23.62 -5.24 6.87
CA ASN A 349 -24.88 -5.20 7.63
C ASN A 349 -26.05 -5.89 6.91
N THR A 350 -25.94 -6.11 5.60
CA THR A 350 -26.94 -6.86 4.81
C THR A 350 -26.60 -8.34 4.66
N GLY A 351 -25.39 -8.74 5.06
CA GLY A 351 -24.91 -10.12 4.98
C GLY A 351 -24.43 -10.54 3.58
N LEU A 352 -24.32 -9.62 2.61
CA LEU A 352 -23.90 -9.97 1.25
C LEU A 352 -22.49 -10.59 1.23
N VAL A 353 -21.55 -10.05 2.02
CA VAL A 353 -20.18 -10.61 2.11
C VAL A 353 -20.19 -12.01 2.70
N ALA A 354 -20.99 -12.26 3.73
CA ALA A 354 -21.11 -13.58 4.32
C ALA A 354 -21.67 -14.59 3.31
N GLN A 355 -22.69 -14.21 2.52
CA GLN A 355 -23.24 -15.06 1.46
C GLN A 355 -22.21 -15.36 0.37
N LEU A 356 -21.42 -14.36 -0.06
CA LEU A 356 -20.36 -14.56 -1.03
C LEU A 356 -19.26 -15.49 -0.49
N ALA A 357 -18.84 -15.29 0.76
CA ALA A 357 -17.84 -16.13 1.42
C ALA A 357 -18.32 -17.60 1.52
N ASP A 358 -19.55 -17.80 1.96
CA ASP A 358 -20.17 -19.12 2.07
C ASP A 358 -20.31 -19.81 0.69
N TYR A 359 -20.71 -19.08 -0.35
CA TYR A 359 -20.77 -19.60 -1.70
C TYR A 359 -19.38 -20.09 -2.19
N PHE A 360 -18.35 -19.26 -2.01
CA PHE A 360 -17.00 -19.63 -2.40
C PHE A 360 -16.45 -20.81 -1.58
N ALA A 361 -16.72 -20.84 -0.27
CA ALA A 361 -16.27 -21.94 0.60
C ALA A 361 -16.87 -23.29 0.19
N ARG A 362 -18.15 -23.32 -0.25
CA ARG A 362 -18.85 -24.54 -0.65
C ARG A 362 -18.37 -25.17 -1.95
N ILE A 363 -17.74 -24.41 -2.85
CA ILE A 363 -17.25 -24.95 -4.12
C ILE A 363 -15.81 -25.47 -4.03
N GLY A 364 -15.15 -25.33 -2.86
CA GLY A 364 -13.80 -25.80 -2.62
C GLY A 364 -13.70 -27.29 -2.36
N THR A 365 -12.55 -27.88 -2.69
CA THR A 365 -12.06 -29.18 -2.23
C THR A 365 -10.90 -29.00 -1.25
N ALA A 366 -10.43 -30.05 -0.60
CA ALA A 366 -9.32 -29.96 0.32
C ALA A 366 -8.08 -29.26 -0.30
N GLU A 367 -7.76 -29.58 -1.56
CA GLU A 367 -6.61 -29.06 -2.27
C GLU A 367 -6.84 -27.66 -2.85
N THR A 368 -8.09 -27.34 -3.25
CA THR A 368 -8.40 -26.08 -3.94
C THR A 368 -8.89 -24.98 -3.02
N LEU A 369 -9.28 -25.30 -1.79
CA LEU A 369 -9.86 -24.34 -0.85
C LEU A 369 -8.93 -23.13 -0.56
N PRO A 370 -7.60 -23.28 -0.39
CA PRO A 370 -6.71 -22.12 -0.22
C PRO A 370 -6.70 -21.19 -1.44
N LEU A 371 -6.73 -21.75 -2.66
CA LEU A 371 -6.81 -20.96 -3.89
C LEU A 371 -8.16 -20.28 -4.05
N ILE A 372 -9.24 -20.94 -3.66
CA ILE A 372 -10.59 -20.33 -3.66
C ILE A 372 -10.67 -19.22 -2.61
N ALA A 373 -10.05 -19.39 -1.44
CA ALA A 373 -9.93 -18.35 -0.42
C ALA A 373 -9.16 -17.12 -0.98
N PHE A 374 -8.09 -17.35 -1.75
CA PHE A 374 -7.35 -16.30 -2.46
C PHE A 374 -8.24 -15.55 -3.48
N LEU A 375 -8.93 -16.26 -4.35
CA LEU A 375 -9.80 -15.64 -5.36
C LEU A 375 -10.98 -14.90 -4.72
N SER A 376 -11.63 -15.52 -3.74
CA SER A 376 -12.70 -14.91 -2.95
C SER A 376 -12.21 -13.67 -2.20
N GLY A 377 -11.02 -13.76 -1.58
CA GLY A 377 -10.36 -12.63 -0.93
C GLY A 377 -10.19 -11.45 -1.88
N GLY A 378 -9.72 -11.71 -3.10
CA GLY A 378 -9.58 -10.68 -4.12
C GLY A 378 -10.90 -10.04 -4.56
N VAL A 379 -11.95 -10.84 -4.74
CA VAL A 379 -13.28 -10.32 -5.12
C VAL A 379 -13.87 -9.47 -4.00
N ILE A 380 -13.84 -9.96 -2.77
CA ILE A 380 -14.41 -9.26 -1.60
C ILE A 380 -13.64 -7.98 -1.30
N ASN A 381 -12.31 -7.99 -1.46
CA ASN A 381 -11.48 -6.82 -1.23
C ASN A 381 -11.84 -5.63 -2.13
N MET A 382 -12.35 -5.84 -3.32
CA MET A 382 -12.82 -4.75 -4.18
C MET A 382 -13.93 -3.91 -3.53
N PHE A 383 -14.67 -4.48 -2.57
CA PHE A 383 -15.74 -3.81 -1.83
C PHE A 383 -15.32 -3.48 -0.39
N ILE A 384 -14.45 -4.28 0.22
CA ILE A 384 -13.98 -4.13 1.60
C ILE A 384 -12.45 -4.14 1.61
N PRO A 385 -11.78 -3.04 1.23
CA PRO A 385 -10.32 -2.96 1.21
C PRO A 385 -9.74 -2.78 2.63
N SER A 386 -10.03 -3.74 3.50
CA SER A 386 -9.64 -3.75 4.91
C SER A 386 -9.39 -5.19 5.34
N GLY A 387 -8.14 -5.61 5.35
CA GLY A 387 -7.77 -7.00 5.63
C GLY A 387 -8.33 -7.57 6.93
N GLY A 388 -8.38 -6.78 8.01
CA GLY A 388 -8.98 -7.21 9.27
C GLY A 388 -10.50 -7.36 9.23
N ALA A 389 -11.22 -6.39 8.66
CA ALA A 389 -12.68 -6.44 8.53
C ALA A 389 -13.10 -7.54 7.53
N GLN A 390 -12.37 -7.69 6.44
CA GLN A 390 -12.60 -8.76 5.48
C GLN A 390 -12.42 -10.14 6.11
N TRP A 391 -11.31 -10.37 6.81
CA TRP A 391 -11.05 -11.61 7.51
C TRP A 391 -12.13 -11.93 8.56
N ALA A 392 -12.55 -10.94 9.35
CA ALA A 392 -13.58 -11.13 10.37
C ALA A 392 -14.91 -11.68 9.82
N VAL A 393 -15.24 -11.38 8.55
CA VAL A 393 -16.48 -11.85 7.91
C VAL A 393 -16.26 -13.09 7.06
N GLN A 394 -15.16 -13.15 6.34
CA GLN A 394 -14.85 -14.24 5.41
C GLN A 394 -14.28 -15.47 6.13
N GLY A 395 -13.46 -15.24 7.17
CA GLY A 395 -12.74 -16.28 7.91
C GLY A 395 -13.64 -17.40 8.45
N PRO A 396 -14.76 -17.12 9.16
CA PRO A 396 -15.62 -18.14 9.73
C PRO A 396 -16.13 -19.17 8.71
N ALA A 397 -16.59 -18.73 7.54
CA ALA A 397 -17.09 -19.61 6.50
C ALA A 397 -16.01 -20.52 5.91
N PHE A 398 -14.84 -19.94 5.66
CA PHE A 398 -13.71 -20.69 5.10
C PHE A 398 -13.04 -21.62 6.12
N LEU A 399 -12.99 -21.26 7.40
CA LEU A 399 -12.47 -22.13 8.45
C LEU A 399 -13.42 -23.32 8.70
N ALA A 400 -14.73 -23.12 8.67
CA ALA A 400 -15.71 -24.23 8.75
C ALA A 400 -15.58 -25.21 7.57
N ALA A 401 -15.37 -24.70 6.37
CA ALA A 401 -15.09 -25.54 5.20
C ALA A 401 -13.76 -26.27 5.34
N ALA A 402 -12.72 -25.60 5.83
CA ALA A 402 -11.40 -26.19 6.06
C ALA A 402 -11.43 -27.33 7.08
N GLU A 403 -12.15 -27.16 8.19
CA GLU A 403 -12.38 -28.21 9.18
C GLU A 403 -13.06 -29.43 8.57
N THR A 404 -14.11 -29.20 7.77
CA THR A 404 -14.87 -30.28 7.10
C THR A 404 -14.02 -31.02 6.06
N LEU A 405 -13.17 -30.31 5.33
CA LEU A 405 -12.36 -30.85 4.24
C LEU A 405 -10.98 -31.33 4.69
N GLY A 406 -10.57 -31.04 5.94
CA GLY A 406 -9.24 -31.35 6.46
C GLY A 406 -8.14 -30.49 5.90
N THR A 407 -8.45 -29.25 5.46
CA THR A 407 -7.47 -28.29 4.95
C THR A 407 -6.82 -27.55 6.12
N ALA A 408 -5.50 -27.33 6.05
CA ALA A 408 -4.74 -26.61 7.07
C ALA A 408 -5.23 -25.16 7.22
N PRO A 409 -5.62 -24.70 8.43
CA PRO A 409 -6.21 -23.39 8.65
C PRO A 409 -5.25 -22.23 8.31
N GLU A 410 -3.94 -22.41 8.47
CA GLU A 410 -2.94 -21.42 8.09
C GLU A 410 -2.94 -21.10 6.60
N LEU A 411 -3.23 -22.07 5.74
CA LEU A 411 -3.35 -21.87 4.30
C LEU A 411 -4.60 -21.05 3.94
N ILE A 412 -5.66 -21.20 4.73
CA ILE A 412 -6.89 -20.41 4.56
C ILE A 412 -6.65 -18.96 4.96
N VAL A 413 -6.03 -18.74 6.14
CA VAL A 413 -5.67 -17.39 6.60
C VAL A 413 -4.81 -16.68 5.57
N MET A 414 -3.76 -17.37 5.08
CA MET A 414 -2.85 -16.79 4.09
C MET A 414 -3.50 -16.68 2.70
N GLY A 415 -4.41 -17.59 2.33
CA GLY A 415 -5.19 -17.49 1.11
C GLY A 415 -6.01 -16.20 1.05
N VAL A 416 -6.79 -15.91 2.11
CA VAL A 416 -7.54 -14.66 2.22
C VAL A 416 -6.61 -13.45 2.22
N ALA A 417 -5.51 -13.49 2.99
CA ALA A 417 -4.53 -12.41 3.05
C ALA A 417 -3.88 -12.12 1.69
N TYR A 418 -3.54 -13.17 0.94
CA TYR A 418 -2.98 -13.03 -0.42
C TYR A 418 -4.01 -12.44 -1.39
N GLY A 419 -5.27 -12.86 -1.29
CA GLY A 419 -6.35 -12.33 -2.13
C GLY A 419 -6.61 -10.84 -1.90
N ASP A 420 -6.65 -10.43 -0.63
CA ASP A 420 -6.81 -9.03 -0.23
C ASP A 420 -5.66 -8.17 -0.81
N GLN A 421 -4.41 -8.48 -0.51
CA GLN A 421 -3.26 -7.69 -0.99
C GLN A 421 -3.10 -7.70 -2.52
N TRP A 422 -3.46 -8.79 -3.18
CA TRP A 422 -3.37 -8.95 -4.62
C TRP A 422 -4.19 -7.90 -5.36
N THR A 423 -5.47 -7.75 -5.00
CA THR A 423 -6.35 -6.77 -5.65
C THR A 423 -6.15 -5.35 -5.12
N ASN A 424 -5.48 -5.16 -3.98
CA ASN A 424 -5.12 -3.83 -3.49
C ASN A 424 -4.27 -3.04 -4.49
N ILE A 425 -3.37 -3.70 -5.26
CA ILE A 425 -2.50 -2.98 -6.21
C ILE A 425 -3.22 -2.52 -7.50
N ILE A 426 -4.48 -2.86 -7.65
CA ILE A 426 -5.35 -2.32 -8.71
C ILE A 426 -6.51 -1.49 -8.13
N HIS A 427 -6.55 -1.33 -6.80
CA HIS A 427 -7.66 -0.68 -6.12
C HIS A 427 -7.48 0.84 -6.07
N PRO A 428 -8.41 1.63 -6.66
CA PRO A 428 -8.27 3.09 -6.74
C PRO A 428 -8.25 3.81 -5.40
N PHE A 429 -8.78 3.20 -4.36
CA PHE A 429 -8.75 3.71 -3.00
C PHE A 429 -7.37 3.53 -2.35
N VAL A 430 -6.76 2.36 -2.52
CA VAL A 430 -5.48 2.03 -1.86
C VAL A 430 -4.31 2.83 -2.47
N VAL A 431 -4.42 3.22 -3.73
CA VAL A 431 -3.39 4.00 -4.44
C VAL A 431 -3.29 5.45 -4.00
N ILE A 432 -4.33 6.02 -3.36
CA ILE A 432 -4.43 7.45 -3.04
C ILE A 432 -3.19 8.01 -2.33
N PRO A 433 -2.64 7.40 -1.26
CA PRO A 433 -1.44 7.92 -0.60
C PRO A 433 -0.24 8.03 -1.54
N LEU A 434 -0.07 7.06 -2.45
CA LEU A 434 1.00 7.07 -3.45
C LEU A 434 0.79 8.19 -4.49
N LEU A 435 -0.44 8.39 -4.97
CA LEU A 435 -0.75 9.47 -5.93
C LEU A 435 -0.44 10.85 -5.34
N ILE A 436 -0.72 11.03 -4.06
CA ILE A 436 -0.38 12.25 -3.33
C ILE A 436 1.12 12.50 -3.31
N MET A 437 1.92 11.45 -3.07
CA MET A 437 3.38 11.57 -2.99
C MET A 437 4.02 11.77 -4.36
N THR A 438 3.44 11.22 -5.40
CA THR A 438 3.98 11.28 -6.76
C THR A 438 3.43 12.44 -7.60
N GLY A 439 2.21 12.91 -7.31
CA GLY A 439 1.48 13.85 -8.16
C GLY A 439 0.98 13.22 -9.47
N LEU A 440 1.06 11.90 -9.61
CA LEU A 440 0.60 11.18 -10.80
C LEU A 440 -0.91 10.96 -10.75
N PRO A 441 -1.62 10.99 -11.89
CA PRO A 441 -3.02 10.59 -11.94
C PRO A 441 -3.18 9.07 -11.83
N ALA A 442 -4.32 8.63 -11.27
CA ALA A 442 -4.58 7.23 -10.95
C ALA A 442 -4.50 6.29 -12.16
N ASN A 443 -5.06 6.70 -13.32
CA ASN A 443 -5.04 5.91 -14.56
C ASN A 443 -3.61 5.57 -15.00
N LYS A 444 -2.67 6.49 -14.86
CA LYS A 444 -1.25 6.30 -15.21
C LYS A 444 -0.56 5.26 -14.32
N VAL A 445 -0.82 5.31 -13.02
CA VAL A 445 -0.23 4.37 -12.05
C VAL A 445 -0.90 3.00 -12.18
N LEU A 446 -2.24 2.95 -12.15
CA LEU A 446 -3.00 1.71 -12.13
C LEU A 446 -2.87 0.92 -13.43
N SER A 447 -2.63 1.55 -14.58
CA SER A 447 -2.39 0.84 -15.84
C SER A 447 -1.15 -0.04 -15.79
N TYR A 448 -0.05 0.43 -15.22
CA TYR A 448 1.16 -0.38 -15.01
C TYR A 448 0.98 -1.39 -13.89
N SER A 449 0.34 -0.98 -12.79
CA SER A 449 0.04 -1.88 -11.67
C SER A 449 -0.86 -3.04 -12.10
N PHE A 450 -1.80 -2.84 -13.03
CA PHE A 450 -2.63 -3.91 -13.56
C PHE A 450 -1.81 -5.00 -14.28
N ILE A 451 -0.79 -4.60 -15.03
CA ILE A 451 0.12 -5.58 -15.66
C ILE A 451 0.88 -6.37 -14.60
N LEU A 452 1.39 -5.67 -13.58
CA LEU A 452 2.14 -6.29 -12.49
C LEU A 452 1.25 -7.11 -11.55
N PHE A 453 -0.03 -6.78 -11.44
CA PHE A 453 -1.08 -7.58 -10.80
C PHE A 453 -1.22 -8.95 -11.46
N LEU A 454 -1.30 -9.00 -12.79
CA LEU A 454 -1.35 -10.27 -13.52
C LEU A 454 -0.08 -11.10 -13.32
N VAL A 455 1.08 -10.44 -13.21
CA VAL A 455 2.36 -11.09 -12.91
C VAL A 455 2.39 -11.66 -11.50
N ALA A 456 1.96 -10.88 -10.51
CA ALA A 456 1.95 -11.29 -9.11
C ALA A 456 0.99 -12.46 -8.83
N THR A 457 -0.05 -12.65 -9.66
CA THR A 457 -0.97 -13.78 -9.56
C THR A 457 -0.24 -15.12 -9.56
N VAL A 458 0.78 -15.27 -10.41
CA VAL A 458 1.49 -16.53 -10.60
C VAL A 458 2.21 -17.00 -9.32
N PRO A 459 3.12 -16.21 -8.70
CA PRO A 459 3.78 -16.63 -7.47
C PRO A 459 2.82 -16.71 -6.27
N LEU A 460 1.81 -15.85 -6.17
CA LEU A 460 0.84 -15.89 -5.07
C LEU A 460 -0.02 -17.16 -5.12
N ALA A 461 -0.65 -17.44 -6.25
CA ALA A 461 -1.43 -18.66 -6.43
C ALA A 461 -0.55 -19.91 -6.38
N GLY A 462 0.62 -19.89 -7.03
CA GLY A 462 1.58 -20.98 -7.03
C GLY A 462 2.10 -21.31 -5.63
N GLY A 463 2.38 -20.31 -4.80
CA GLY A 463 2.81 -20.50 -3.41
C GLY A 463 1.75 -21.23 -2.57
N LEU A 464 0.46 -20.89 -2.72
CA LEU A 464 -0.64 -21.58 -2.02
C LEU A 464 -0.84 -23.01 -2.54
N ILE A 465 -0.77 -23.22 -3.85
CA ILE A 465 -0.89 -24.56 -4.43
C ILE A 465 0.23 -25.46 -3.92
N VAL A 466 1.48 -25.00 -4.00
CA VAL A 466 2.64 -25.79 -3.52
C VAL A 466 2.52 -26.06 -2.03
N ALA A 467 2.13 -25.09 -1.22
CA ALA A 467 1.96 -25.28 0.22
C ALA A 467 0.81 -26.25 0.57
N GLY A 468 -0.22 -26.35 -0.25
CA GLY A 468 -1.32 -27.30 -0.08
C GLY A 468 -0.94 -28.76 -0.35
N PHE A 469 0.20 -29.01 -1.00
CA PHE A 469 0.72 -30.36 -1.25
C PHE A 469 1.80 -30.80 -0.24
N TRP A 470 2.18 -29.96 0.69
CA TRP A 470 3.19 -30.22 1.73
C TRP A 470 2.52 -30.36 3.11
#